data_a6ca56922ee46527da881973fea5f0f2
#
_entry.id   a6ca56922ee46527da881973fea5f0f2
#
_cell.length_a   1.000
_cell.length_b   1.000
_cell.length_c   1.000
_cell.angle_alpha   90.00
_cell.angle_beta   90.00
_cell.angle_gamma   90.00
#
_symmetry.space_group_name_H-M   'P 1'
#
loop_
_entity.id
_entity.type
_entity.pdbx_description
1 polymer ?
#
loop_
_entity_poly.entity_id
_entity_poly.type
_entity_poly.pdbx_seq_one_letter_code
_entity_poly.pdbx_strand_id
1 'polypeptide(L)'
;MTQTTSDQANTHGADQHALSAHEENKLIAQRREKLHAIQQKRNAFPNDFRRDTHAQDIHTEYADTSREDLEKLARKVKVAGRLIRERGPFLVIQDSTEALQLYVNHKALTAEVMDEIKALDLGDIVGVHGEVFRTGKGELTVNVESLRLLTKALRPLPDKWKGLSDTEVRYRQRYVDLIANEASRRTFILRSKIVNSMRQYFQAQGFMEVETPMMHVIPGGASAKPFVTHHNALDQAMYLRIAPELYLKRLVVGGFEKVFEINRNFRNEGLSTRHNPEFTMVEFYQAYADYHDLMDFTEAMFRQIAMEVLGTTTIVYQGLEIDFAQPFTRLSVRDSIVRYCPGVTLEQLQTREAATELAGKHGVKVEASWGLGRILMEIFDVAVEHHLLQPTFITEYPTEISPLARRSDSNPDVTDRFELMIGGRELANGFSELNDAEDQAARFHEQVAQKDAGDDEAMHFDADYITALEYGLPPTAGEGIGVDRLVMLFTDAPSIKDVLLFPHMRPTRD
;
A
#
# COMPACT_ATOMS: atom_id res chain seq x y z
N MET A 1 -25.59 21.68 55.66
CA MET A 1 -24.22 22.26 55.81
C MET A 1 -23.38 21.56 54.79
N THR A 2 -23.25 22.20 53.62
CA THR A 2 -22.05 22.88 53.08
C THR A 2 -20.87 21.89 52.92
N GLN A 3 -20.30 21.63 51.78
CA GLN A 3 -19.75 22.58 50.80
C GLN A 3 -19.52 21.89 49.43
N THR A 4 -19.92 22.58 48.42
CA THR A 4 -19.46 22.51 47.03
C THR A 4 -17.96 22.86 46.92
N THR A 5 -17.19 22.05 46.21
CA THR A 5 -15.93 22.52 45.59
C THR A 5 -15.95 22.13 44.13
N SER A 6 -15.94 23.16 43.33
CA SER A 6 -15.76 23.23 41.91
C SER A 6 -14.39 22.71 41.48
N ASP A 7 -14.34 21.74 40.61
CA ASP A 7 -13.18 21.52 39.74
C ASP A 7 -13.48 22.03 38.35
N GLN A 8 -13.06 23.28 38.15
CA GLN A 8 -12.78 23.82 36.81
C GLN A 8 -11.41 23.31 36.41
N ALA A 9 -11.36 22.23 35.63
CA ALA A 9 -10.16 21.81 34.96
C ALA A 9 -10.18 22.32 33.51
N ASN A 10 -9.38 23.32 33.29
CA ASN A 10 -8.64 23.68 32.07
C ASN A 10 -9.03 22.97 30.75
N THR A 11 -9.96 23.54 30.02
CA THR A 11 -10.12 23.37 28.58
C THR A 11 -9.56 24.60 27.85
N HIS A 12 -8.27 24.84 27.98
CA HIS A 12 -7.57 25.83 27.16
C HIS A 12 -6.34 25.20 26.56
N GLY A 13 -6.42 24.79 25.27
CA GLY A 13 -5.22 24.31 24.56
C GLY A 13 -5.41 23.62 23.23
N ALA A 14 -6.57 23.67 22.59
CA ALA A 14 -6.75 22.97 21.29
C ALA A 14 -7.36 23.78 20.14
N ASP A 15 -7.80 25.01 20.34
CA ASP A 15 -8.59 25.76 19.33
C ASP A 15 -7.98 27.10 18.91
N GLN A 16 -6.73 27.14 18.56
CA GLN A 16 -6.17 28.33 17.89
C GLN A 16 -5.31 27.88 16.72
N HIS A 17 -5.87 27.94 15.49
CA HIS A 17 -5.16 28.09 14.20
C HIS A 17 -5.74 27.31 13.00
N ALA A 18 -6.91 26.73 13.07
CA ALA A 18 -7.69 26.46 11.85
C ALA A 18 -8.46 27.75 11.49
N LEU A 19 -8.34 28.22 10.23
CA LEU A 19 -9.19 29.30 9.74
C LEU A 19 -10.64 28.91 9.98
N SER A 20 -11.44 29.81 10.54
CA SER A 20 -12.89 29.55 10.65
C SER A 20 -13.46 29.37 9.23
N ALA A 21 -14.52 28.57 9.10
CA ALA A 21 -15.18 28.39 7.79
C ALA A 21 -15.57 29.74 7.15
N HIS A 22 -15.85 30.75 7.96
CA HIS A 22 -16.12 32.10 7.51
C HIS A 22 -14.88 32.79 6.91
N GLU A 23 -13.72 32.66 7.55
CA GLU A 23 -12.45 33.24 7.07
C GLU A 23 -11.97 32.51 5.81
N GLU A 24 -12.10 31.19 5.75
CA GLU A 24 -11.80 30.40 4.55
C GLU A 24 -12.67 30.86 3.37
N ASN A 25 -13.97 31.01 3.57
CA ASN A 25 -14.91 31.50 2.54
C ASN A 25 -14.56 32.90 2.06
N LYS A 26 -14.14 33.80 2.96
CA LYS A 26 -13.69 35.15 2.60
C LYS A 26 -12.42 35.11 1.74
N LEU A 27 -11.44 34.30 2.08
CA LEU A 27 -10.24 34.13 1.26
C LEU A 27 -10.55 33.55 -0.11
N ILE A 28 -11.43 32.55 -0.18
CA ILE A 28 -11.88 31.97 -1.46
C ILE A 28 -12.54 33.04 -2.33
N ALA A 29 -13.42 33.89 -1.77
CA ALA A 29 -14.06 34.98 -2.48
C ALA A 29 -13.04 36.00 -3.04
N GLN A 30 -12.09 36.43 -2.22
CA GLN A 30 -11.01 37.33 -2.65
C GLN A 30 -10.16 36.72 -3.78
N ARG A 31 -9.83 35.45 -3.71
CA ARG A 31 -9.04 34.77 -4.76
C ARG A 31 -9.86 34.62 -6.06
N ARG A 32 -11.18 34.42 -5.98
CA ARG A 32 -12.08 34.45 -7.14
C ARG A 32 -12.14 35.81 -7.79
N GLU A 33 -12.19 36.88 -7.01
CA GLU A 33 -12.12 38.25 -7.54
C GLU A 33 -10.80 38.51 -8.28
N LYS A 34 -9.66 38.11 -7.70
CA LYS A 34 -8.35 38.15 -8.37
C LYS A 34 -8.37 37.37 -9.68
N LEU A 35 -8.91 36.14 -9.67
CA LEU A 35 -9.02 35.31 -10.86
C LEU A 35 -9.85 36.03 -11.95
N HIS A 36 -11.02 36.58 -11.62
CA HIS A 36 -11.85 37.31 -12.54
C HIS A 36 -11.11 38.54 -13.12
N ALA A 37 -10.38 39.30 -12.28
CA ALA A 37 -9.57 40.42 -12.74
C ALA A 37 -8.46 40.01 -13.72
N ILE A 38 -7.87 38.85 -13.55
CA ILE A 38 -6.88 38.28 -14.49
C ILE A 38 -7.58 37.90 -15.80
N GLN A 39 -8.74 37.21 -15.73
CA GLN A 39 -9.50 36.74 -16.89
C GLN A 39 -9.98 37.91 -17.80
N GLN A 40 -10.19 39.08 -17.22
CA GLN A 40 -10.52 40.27 -17.99
C GLN A 40 -9.33 40.78 -18.86
N LYS A 41 -8.10 40.45 -18.49
CA LYS A 41 -6.89 40.95 -19.13
C LYS A 41 -6.25 39.91 -20.05
N ARG A 42 -6.35 38.63 -19.69
CA ARG A 42 -5.69 37.52 -20.41
C ARG A 42 -6.27 36.15 -20.03
N ASN A 43 -5.87 35.13 -20.76
CA ASN A 43 -6.14 33.74 -20.32
C ASN A 43 -5.47 33.49 -18.97
N ALA A 44 -6.28 33.16 -17.95
CA ALA A 44 -5.80 32.86 -16.59
C ALA A 44 -5.28 31.42 -16.44
N PHE A 45 -5.48 30.56 -17.45
CA PHE A 45 -5.08 29.15 -17.46
C PHE A 45 -4.32 28.82 -18.75
N PRO A 46 -3.15 29.44 -18.98
CA PRO A 46 -2.35 29.18 -20.18
C PRO A 46 -1.80 27.76 -20.16
N ASN A 47 -1.73 27.11 -21.32
CA ASN A 47 -1.23 25.75 -21.48
C ASN A 47 0.02 25.66 -22.36
N ASP A 48 0.63 26.78 -22.69
CA ASP A 48 1.77 26.93 -23.60
C ASP A 48 3.12 27.03 -22.90
N PHE A 49 3.16 27.00 -21.55
CA PHE A 49 4.41 26.95 -20.79
C PHE A 49 5.01 25.54 -20.83
N ARG A 50 6.30 25.45 -21.15
CA ARG A 50 7.07 24.22 -21.12
C ARG A 50 8.27 24.42 -20.22
N ARG A 51 8.31 23.68 -19.08
CA ARG A 51 9.53 23.61 -18.28
C ARG A 51 10.56 22.75 -18.97
N ASP A 52 11.81 23.04 -18.77
CA ASP A 52 12.97 22.29 -19.26
C ASP A 52 13.79 21.65 -18.14
N THR A 53 13.54 22.03 -16.89
CA THR A 53 14.35 21.63 -15.74
C THR A 53 13.47 21.42 -14.51
N HIS A 54 13.75 20.36 -13.73
CA HIS A 54 13.13 20.13 -12.41
C HIS A 54 13.97 20.74 -11.29
N ALA A 55 13.38 20.93 -10.12
CA ALA A 55 14.08 21.43 -8.95
C ALA A 55 15.24 20.50 -8.53
N GLN A 56 15.03 19.19 -8.52
CA GLN A 56 16.04 18.20 -8.21
C GLN A 56 17.21 18.21 -9.20
N ASP A 57 16.95 18.44 -10.49
CA ASP A 57 18.00 18.53 -11.51
C ASP A 57 18.98 19.65 -11.16
N ILE A 58 18.44 20.82 -10.75
CA ILE A 58 19.26 21.96 -10.32
C ILE A 58 20.07 21.61 -9.07
N HIS A 59 19.42 21.02 -8.07
CA HIS A 59 20.09 20.64 -6.83
C HIS A 59 21.19 19.59 -7.04
N THR A 60 20.96 18.63 -7.93
CA THR A 60 21.92 17.56 -8.23
C THR A 60 23.06 18.05 -9.12
N GLU A 61 22.75 18.77 -10.22
CA GLU A 61 23.73 19.21 -11.20
C GLU A 61 24.71 20.24 -10.62
N TYR A 62 24.21 21.11 -9.73
CA TYR A 62 25.01 22.22 -9.16
C TYR A 62 25.30 22.06 -7.66
N ALA A 63 25.16 20.84 -7.09
CA ALA A 63 25.38 20.57 -5.66
C ALA A 63 26.70 21.17 -5.15
N ASP A 64 27.79 20.90 -5.86
CA ASP A 64 29.16 21.27 -5.49
C ASP A 64 29.72 22.48 -6.27
N THR A 65 28.87 23.09 -7.13
CA THR A 65 29.33 24.21 -7.97
C THR A 65 29.42 25.49 -7.15
N SER A 66 30.56 26.16 -7.20
CA SER A 66 30.77 27.42 -6.48
C SER A 66 29.87 28.52 -7.02
N ARG A 67 29.67 29.55 -6.20
CA ARG A 67 28.92 30.74 -6.63
C ARG A 67 29.54 31.42 -7.85
N GLU A 68 30.86 31.55 -7.86
CA GLU A 68 31.63 32.22 -8.92
C GLU A 68 31.55 31.43 -10.24
N ASP A 69 31.54 30.09 -10.16
CA ASP A 69 31.41 29.24 -11.36
C ASP A 69 30.00 29.24 -11.92
N LEU A 70 28.96 29.26 -11.06
CA LEU A 70 27.59 29.45 -11.50
C LEU A 70 27.35 30.79 -12.20
N GLU A 71 27.93 31.87 -11.67
CA GLU A 71 27.88 33.20 -12.31
C GLU A 71 28.54 33.21 -13.68
N LYS A 72 29.63 32.44 -13.90
CA LYS A 72 30.28 32.28 -15.22
C LYS A 72 29.45 31.42 -16.17
N LEU A 73 28.76 30.37 -15.66
CA LEU A 73 27.92 29.49 -16.46
C LEU A 73 26.68 30.20 -17.01
N ALA A 74 26.17 31.20 -16.29
CA ALA A 74 24.96 31.96 -16.61
C ALA A 74 23.79 31.05 -17.07
N ARG A 75 23.58 29.94 -16.37
CA ARG A 75 22.63 28.89 -16.75
C ARG A 75 21.20 29.39 -16.61
N LYS A 76 20.48 29.50 -17.71
CA LYS A 76 19.07 29.84 -17.75
C LYS A 76 18.21 28.59 -17.77
N VAL A 77 17.12 28.61 -17.00
CA VAL A 77 16.18 27.49 -16.83
C VAL A 77 14.74 27.97 -16.90
N LYS A 78 13.86 27.07 -17.34
CA LYS A 78 12.40 27.23 -17.21
C LYS A 78 11.89 26.20 -16.21
N VAL A 79 11.48 26.67 -15.05
CA VAL A 79 10.94 25.86 -13.98
C VAL A 79 9.46 26.17 -13.74
N ALA A 80 8.71 25.21 -13.23
CA ALA A 80 7.32 25.42 -12.85
C ALA A 80 6.98 24.62 -11.59
N GLY A 81 6.18 25.22 -10.72
CA GLY A 81 5.79 24.58 -9.49
C GLY A 81 4.70 25.34 -8.75
N ARG A 82 4.25 24.78 -7.64
CA ARG A 82 3.30 25.40 -6.73
C ARG A 82 4.02 26.34 -5.76
N LEU A 83 3.57 27.57 -5.68
CA LEU A 83 4.07 28.55 -4.72
C LEU A 83 3.69 28.12 -3.31
N ILE A 84 4.69 27.78 -2.50
CA ILE A 84 4.51 27.23 -1.15
C ILE A 84 4.99 28.15 -0.05
N ARG A 85 5.81 29.15 -0.37
CA ARG A 85 6.33 30.14 0.59
C ARG A 85 6.66 31.44 -0.09
N GLU A 86 6.46 32.53 0.64
CA GLU A 86 6.89 33.87 0.29
C GLU A 86 7.57 34.50 1.50
N ARG A 87 8.77 35.08 1.32
CA ARG A 87 9.50 35.80 2.37
C ARG A 87 10.34 36.91 1.77
N GLY A 88 9.84 38.13 1.84
CA GLY A 88 10.50 39.29 1.25
C GLY A 88 10.71 39.10 -0.27
N PRO A 89 11.94 39.21 -0.79
CA PRO A 89 12.21 39.04 -2.20
C PRO A 89 12.30 37.54 -2.63
N PHE A 90 12.09 36.61 -1.73
CA PHE A 90 12.22 35.19 -2.00
C PHE A 90 10.84 34.51 -2.07
N LEU A 91 10.61 33.82 -3.16
CA LEU A 91 9.51 32.87 -3.32
C LEU A 91 10.08 31.46 -3.29
N VAL A 92 9.27 30.49 -2.88
CA VAL A 92 9.64 29.06 -2.98
C VAL A 92 8.53 28.35 -3.71
N ILE A 93 8.88 27.70 -4.81
CA ILE A 93 8.00 26.79 -5.53
C ILE A 93 8.37 25.36 -5.20
N GLN A 94 7.38 24.49 -5.32
CA GLN A 94 7.56 23.05 -5.21
C GLN A 94 7.03 22.38 -6.47
N ASP A 95 7.86 21.58 -7.10
CA ASP A 95 7.46 20.72 -8.21
C ASP A 95 7.25 19.26 -7.75
N SER A 96 7.25 18.31 -8.68
CA SER A 96 7.08 16.88 -8.37
C SER A 96 8.29 16.29 -7.66
N THR A 97 9.44 16.93 -7.71
CA THR A 97 10.71 16.44 -7.18
C THR A 97 11.06 17.09 -5.85
N GLU A 98 11.28 18.41 -5.84
CA GLU A 98 11.74 19.14 -4.67
C GLU A 98 11.22 20.58 -4.64
N ALA A 99 11.53 21.31 -3.57
CA ALA A 99 11.30 22.73 -3.45
C ALA A 99 12.50 23.52 -4.02
N LEU A 100 12.21 24.62 -4.73
CA LEU A 100 13.22 25.48 -5.33
C LEU A 100 12.98 26.94 -4.95
N GLN A 101 14.04 27.62 -4.48
CA GLN A 101 13.99 29.02 -4.18
C GLN A 101 14.09 29.89 -5.43
N LEU A 102 13.28 30.94 -5.49
CA LEU A 102 13.28 31.97 -6.51
C LEU A 102 13.65 33.30 -5.87
N TYR A 103 14.45 34.12 -6.54
CA TYR A 103 14.77 35.49 -6.12
C TYR A 103 14.11 36.51 -7.05
N VAL A 104 13.30 37.37 -6.47
CA VAL A 104 12.61 38.46 -7.16
C VAL A 104 13.39 39.76 -7.00
N ASN A 105 14.17 40.11 -8.01
CA ASN A 105 14.87 41.40 -8.02
C ASN A 105 13.95 42.51 -8.50
N HIS A 106 13.29 43.19 -7.55
CA HIS A 106 12.32 44.26 -7.83
C HIS A 106 12.85 45.41 -8.72
N LYS A 107 14.18 45.58 -8.79
CA LYS A 107 14.80 46.64 -9.60
C LYS A 107 15.07 46.20 -11.06
N ALA A 108 15.10 44.92 -11.31
CA ALA A 108 15.42 44.35 -12.61
C ALA A 108 14.18 43.91 -13.41
N LEU A 109 13.05 43.69 -12.72
CA LEU A 109 11.82 43.19 -13.35
C LEU A 109 10.96 44.33 -13.91
N THR A 110 10.23 44.02 -15.00
CA THR A 110 9.25 44.97 -15.58
C THR A 110 8.03 45.17 -14.66
N ALA A 111 7.32 46.26 -14.85
CA ALA A 111 6.13 46.55 -14.06
C ALA A 111 5.05 45.45 -14.21
N GLU A 112 4.89 44.89 -15.41
CA GLU A 112 3.96 43.79 -15.67
C GLU A 112 4.26 42.54 -14.88
N VAL A 113 5.55 42.12 -14.82
CA VAL A 113 5.98 40.96 -14.02
C VAL A 113 5.79 41.21 -12.53
N MET A 114 6.08 42.44 -12.07
CA MET A 114 5.87 42.82 -10.68
C MET A 114 4.37 42.83 -10.29
N ASP A 115 3.49 43.27 -11.17
CA ASP A 115 2.07 43.24 -10.90
C ASP A 115 1.51 41.82 -10.91
N GLU A 116 2.06 40.94 -11.73
CA GLU A 116 1.75 39.53 -11.69
C GLU A 116 2.17 38.87 -10.37
N ILE A 117 3.38 39.16 -9.89
CA ILE A 117 3.88 38.63 -8.61
C ILE A 117 3.02 39.11 -7.43
N LYS A 118 2.61 40.39 -7.40
CA LYS A 118 1.74 40.92 -6.34
C LYS A 118 0.34 40.29 -6.32
N ALA A 119 -0.13 39.77 -7.46
CA ALA A 119 -1.43 39.13 -7.58
C ALA A 119 -1.41 37.64 -7.13
N LEU A 120 -0.21 37.06 -6.89
CA LEU A 120 -0.07 35.69 -6.46
C LEU A 120 -0.59 35.48 -5.04
N ASP A 121 -1.02 34.25 -4.80
CA ASP A 121 -1.33 33.74 -3.47
C ASP A 121 -0.60 32.40 -3.26
N LEU A 122 -0.32 32.04 -2.02
CA LEU A 122 0.21 30.71 -1.70
C LEU A 122 -0.75 29.63 -2.21
N GLY A 123 -0.18 28.66 -2.91
CA GLY A 123 -0.92 27.60 -3.59
C GLY A 123 -1.01 27.79 -5.12
N ASP A 124 -0.78 28.99 -5.65
CA ASP A 124 -0.77 29.23 -7.09
C ASP A 124 0.31 28.40 -7.79
N ILE A 125 0.04 27.97 -9.01
CA ILE A 125 1.02 27.31 -9.87
C ILE A 125 1.60 28.34 -10.82
N VAL A 126 2.93 28.47 -10.82
CA VAL A 126 3.66 29.46 -11.60
C VAL A 126 4.69 28.81 -12.50
N GLY A 127 4.93 29.44 -13.66
CA GLY A 127 6.05 29.16 -14.53
C GLY A 127 7.06 30.30 -14.45
N VAL A 128 8.33 29.99 -14.35
CA VAL A 128 9.41 30.95 -14.16
C VAL A 128 10.51 30.68 -15.17
N HIS A 129 11.04 31.73 -15.77
CA HIS A 129 12.28 31.73 -16.52
C HIS A 129 13.29 32.60 -15.77
N GLY A 130 14.51 32.12 -15.62
CA GLY A 130 15.54 32.86 -14.92
C GLY A 130 16.87 32.13 -14.89
N GLU A 131 17.85 32.74 -14.25
CA GLU A 131 19.22 32.28 -14.17
C GLU A 131 19.50 31.63 -12.82
N VAL A 132 20.15 30.46 -12.82
CA VAL A 132 20.52 29.74 -11.60
C VAL A 132 21.72 30.44 -10.97
N PHE A 133 21.64 30.75 -9.69
CA PHE A 133 22.75 31.31 -8.93
C PHE A 133 22.75 30.77 -7.50
N ARG A 134 23.80 31.06 -6.76
CA ARG A 134 23.92 30.71 -5.35
C ARG A 134 23.88 31.96 -4.49
N THR A 135 22.98 31.99 -3.50
CA THR A 135 22.89 33.13 -2.55
C THR A 135 24.13 33.23 -1.68
N GLY A 136 24.30 34.38 -0.96
CA GLY A 136 25.37 34.54 -0.02
C GLY A 136 25.39 33.54 1.16
N LYS A 137 24.24 32.83 1.38
CA LYS A 137 24.14 31.75 2.37
C LYS A 137 24.33 30.36 1.75
N GLY A 138 24.66 30.27 0.47
CA GLY A 138 24.92 29.02 -0.22
C GLY A 138 23.69 28.36 -0.86
N GLU A 139 22.47 28.92 -0.78
CA GLU A 139 21.25 28.35 -1.31
C GLU A 139 21.18 28.47 -2.85
N LEU A 140 20.94 27.35 -3.54
CA LEU A 140 20.68 27.35 -4.98
C LEU A 140 19.32 28.00 -5.25
N THR A 141 19.32 28.99 -6.14
CA THR A 141 18.20 29.89 -6.33
C THR A 141 18.09 30.27 -7.80
N VAL A 142 16.87 30.46 -8.32
CA VAL A 142 16.66 31.03 -9.64
C VAL A 142 16.40 32.53 -9.51
N ASN A 143 17.25 33.35 -10.12
CA ASN A 143 16.99 34.79 -10.28
C ASN A 143 15.95 35.01 -11.38
N VAL A 144 14.77 35.46 -10.98
CA VAL A 144 13.59 35.58 -11.85
C VAL A 144 13.80 36.66 -12.91
N GLU A 145 13.76 36.29 -14.18
CA GLU A 145 13.71 37.20 -15.34
C GLU A 145 12.28 37.41 -15.83
N SER A 146 11.47 36.32 -15.82
CA SER A 146 10.04 36.39 -16.06
C SER A 146 9.29 35.38 -15.20
N LEU A 147 8.08 35.71 -14.80
CA LEU A 147 7.18 34.84 -14.04
C LEU A 147 5.77 34.98 -14.62
N ARG A 148 5.08 33.87 -14.73
CA ARG A 148 3.70 33.84 -15.22
C ARG A 148 2.86 32.88 -14.35
N LEU A 149 1.67 33.35 -13.94
CA LEU A 149 0.67 32.49 -13.33
C LEU A 149 0.15 31.49 -14.39
N LEU A 150 0.20 30.21 -14.03
CA LEU A 150 -0.32 29.11 -14.85
C LEU A 150 -1.68 28.63 -14.34
N THR A 151 -1.89 28.66 -13.04
CA THR A 151 -3.15 28.25 -12.41
C THR A 151 -3.36 28.98 -11.08
N LYS A 152 -4.50 29.64 -10.93
CA LYS A 152 -4.90 30.28 -9.67
C LYS A 152 -5.44 29.24 -8.69
N ALA A 153 -4.86 29.15 -7.50
CA ALA A 153 -5.38 28.35 -6.41
C ALA A 153 -6.47 29.12 -5.65
N LEU A 154 -7.70 28.64 -5.67
CA LEU A 154 -8.82 29.33 -5.04
C LEU A 154 -8.92 29.03 -3.54
N ARG A 155 -8.47 27.86 -3.10
CA ARG A 155 -8.48 27.49 -1.68
C ARG A 155 -7.12 27.76 -1.05
N PRO A 156 -7.08 28.27 0.20
CA PRO A 156 -5.83 28.40 0.93
C PRO A 156 -5.23 27.01 1.19
N LEU A 157 -3.91 26.94 1.22
CA LEU A 157 -3.22 25.73 1.68
C LEU A 157 -3.35 25.62 3.21
N PRO A 158 -3.36 24.41 3.77
CA PRO A 158 -3.25 24.21 5.20
C PRO A 158 -1.97 24.84 5.76
N ASP A 159 -2.01 25.24 7.03
CA ASP A 159 -0.84 25.81 7.70
C ASP A 159 0.36 24.85 7.66
N LYS A 160 1.44 25.32 7.08
CA LYS A 160 2.65 24.54 6.79
C LYS A 160 3.32 23.95 8.02
N TRP A 161 3.11 24.56 9.19
CA TRP A 161 3.75 24.16 10.45
C TRP A 161 3.05 23.00 11.16
N LYS A 162 1.81 22.70 10.80
CA LYS A 162 1.03 21.61 11.41
C LYS A 162 0.61 20.53 10.40
N GLY A 163 0.79 20.78 9.08
CA GLY A 163 0.27 19.90 8.03
C GLY A 163 -1.24 19.72 8.16
N LEU A 164 -1.80 18.76 7.43
CA LEU A 164 -3.07 18.18 7.79
C LEU A 164 -2.83 17.19 8.94
N SER A 165 -3.03 17.62 10.19
CA SER A 165 -2.85 16.77 11.36
C SER A 165 -3.99 15.77 11.54
N ASP A 166 -5.17 16.07 11.01
CA ASP A 166 -6.31 15.18 11.02
C ASP A 166 -6.13 14.07 9.97
N THR A 167 -5.93 12.85 10.46
CA THR A 167 -5.69 11.67 9.64
C THR A 167 -6.88 11.36 8.71
N GLU A 168 -8.11 11.61 9.16
CA GLU A 168 -9.30 11.36 8.32
C GLU A 168 -9.38 12.35 7.17
N VAL A 169 -9.10 13.63 7.41
CA VAL A 169 -9.02 14.65 6.36
C VAL A 169 -7.90 14.32 5.36
N ARG A 170 -6.74 13.83 5.82
CA ARG A 170 -5.65 13.38 4.96
C ARG A 170 -6.08 12.27 3.99
N TYR A 171 -6.86 11.31 4.46
CA TYR A 171 -7.34 10.22 3.61
C TYR A 171 -8.42 10.68 2.62
N ARG A 172 -9.34 11.55 3.04
CA ARG A 172 -10.43 12.07 2.20
C ARG A 172 -9.95 13.09 1.18
N GLN A 173 -9.01 13.95 1.56
CA GLN A 173 -8.43 14.99 0.71
C GLN A 173 -6.96 14.68 0.40
N ARG A 174 -6.70 13.49 -0.13
CA ARG A 174 -5.34 13.04 -0.44
C ARG A 174 -4.55 14.02 -1.31
N TYR A 175 -5.21 14.71 -2.23
CA TYR A 175 -4.58 15.74 -3.05
C TYR A 175 -4.04 16.92 -2.23
N VAL A 176 -4.68 17.26 -1.11
CA VAL A 176 -4.16 18.28 -0.18
C VAL A 176 -3.06 17.71 0.69
N ASP A 177 -3.22 16.48 1.18
CA ASP A 177 -2.19 15.76 1.93
C ASP A 177 -0.88 15.67 1.14
N LEU A 178 -0.93 15.31 -0.13
CA LEU A 178 0.24 15.26 -1.01
C LEU A 178 0.91 16.63 -1.26
N ILE A 179 0.16 17.73 -1.14
CA ILE A 179 0.73 19.07 -1.21
C ILE A 179 1.42 19.45 0.11
N ALA A 180 0.80 19.11 1.24
CA ALA A 180 1.19 19.59 2.56
C ALA A 180 2.21 18.69 3.29
N ASN A 181 2.16 17.37 3.04
CA ASN A 181 2.94 16.36 3.77
C ASN A 181 3.96 15.66 2.85
N GLU A 182 5.22 15.95 3.05
CA GLU A 182 6.32 15.31 2.31
C GLU A 182 6.41 13.81 2.59
N ALA A 183 6.17 13.40 3.84
CA ALA A 183 6.15 11.99 4.22
C ALA A 183 5.14 11.17 3.42
N SER A 184 3.91 11.68 3.24
CA SER A 184 2.89 11.03 2.40
C SER A 184 3.36 10.88 0.96
N ARG A 185 3.96 11.91 0.38
CA ARG A 185 4.51 11.87 -0.98
C ARG A 185 5.61 10.82 -1.09
N ARG A 186 6.53 10.78 -0.13
CA ARG A 186 7.62 9.79 -0.07
C ARG A 186 7.07 8.35 -0.03
N THR A 187 6.04 8.09 0.77
CA THR A 187 5.38 6.77 0.85
C THR A 187 4.90 6.30 -0.52
N PHE A 188 4.22 7.15 -1.30
CA PHE A 188 3.72 6.76 -2.62
C PHE A 188 4.80 6.64 -3.68
N ILE A 189 5.89 7.43 -3.60
CA ILE A 189 7.07 7.26 -4.43
C ILE A 189 7.74 5.91 -4.13
N LEU A 190 7.92 5.56 -2.85
CA LEU A 190 8.49 4.28 -2.44
C LEU A 190 7.58 3.12 -2.87
N ARG A 191 6.27 3.23 -2.70
CA ARG A 191 5.31 2.23 -3.21
C ARG A 191 5.53 1.94 -4.70
N SER A 192 5.63 2.99 -5.50
CA SER A 192 5.87 2.83 -6.94
C SER A 192 7.20 2.12 -7.24
N LYS A 193 8.26 2.46 -6.50
CA LYS A 193 9.57 1.81 -6.62
C LYS A 193 9.52 0.34 -6.18
N ILE A 194 8.85 0.02 -5.07
CA ILE A 194 8.69 -1.36 -4.58
C ILE A 194 7.98 -2.23 -5.62
N VAL A 195 6.86 -1.76 -6.17
CA VAL A 195 6.11 -2.50 -7.19
C VAL A 195 6.94 -2.69 -8.46
N ASN A 196 7.70 -1.68 -8.87
CA ASN A 196 8.57 -1.80 -10.04
C ASN A 196 9.74 -2.77 -9.80
N SER A 197 10.41 -2.70 -8.65
CA SER A 197 11.48 -3.62 -8.26
C SER A 197 10.98 -5.08 -8.21
N MET A 198 9.80 -5.29 -7.62
CA MET A 198 9.12 -6.60 -7.59
C MET A 198 8.89 -7.13 -9.02
N ARG A 199 8.32 -6.31 -9.92
CA ARG A 199 8.08 -6.69 -11.32
C ARG A 199 9.37 -7.05 -12.05
N GLN A 200 10.43 -6.27 -11.85
CA GLN A 200 11.75 -6.55 -12.44
C GLN A 200 12.34 -7.84 -11.91
N TYR A 201 12.17 -8.13 -10.62
CA TYR A 201 12.63 -9.39 -10.03
C TYR A 201 11.95 -10.60 -10.70
N PHE A 202 10.62 -10.61 -10.80
CA PHE A 202 9.89 -11.68 -11.48
C PHE A 202 10.34 -11.88 -12.93
N GLN A 203 10.46 -10.78 -13.69
CA GLN A 203 10.91 -10.84 -15.09
C GLN A 203 12.34 -11.37 -15.23
N ALA A 204 13.25 -10.99 -14.32
CA ALA A 204 14.62 -11.49 -14.29
C ALA A 204 14.69 -12.98 -13.97
N GLN A 205 13.72 -13.52 -13.23
CA GLN A 205 13.58 -14.95 -12.92
C GLN A 205 12.81 -15.73 -14.01
N GLY A 206 12.46 -15.09 -15.13
CA GLY A 206 11.81 -15.70 -16.28
C GLY A 206 10.29 -15.87 -16.15
N PHE A 207 9.65 -15.16 -15.23
CA PHE A 207 8.19 -15.14 -15.12
C PHE A 207 7.58 -14.22 -16.17
N MET A 208 6.45 -14.65 -16.74
CA MET A 208 5.61 -13.87 -17.63
C MET A 208 4.54 -13.13 -16.83
N GLU A 209 4.47 -11.80 -16.96
CA GLU A 209 3.36 -11.01 -16.42
C GLU A 209 2.11 -11.22 -17.28
N VAL A 210 1.00 -11.55 -16.65
CA VAL A 210 -0.26 -11.81 -17.30
C VAL A 210 -1.39 -11.00 -16.67
N GLU A 211 -2.52 -10.89 -17.37
CA GLU A 211 -3.75 -10.32 -16.85
C GLU A 211 -4.87 -11.36 -16.98
N THR A 212 -5.59 -11.59 -15.88
CA THR A 212 -6.75 -12.47 -15.83
C THR A 212 -8.01 -11.67 -15.51
N PRO A 213 -9.22 -12.23 -15.71
CA PRO A 213 -10.45 -11.48 -15.49
C PRO A 213 -10.58 -10.93 -14.06
N MET A 214 -10.99 -9.68 -13.92
CA MET A 214 -11.42 -9.10 -12.64
C MET A 214 -12.86 -9.44 -12.28
N MET A 215 -13.71 -9.70 -13.27
CA MET A 215 -15.10 -10.13 -13.09
C MET A 215 -15.20 -11.62 -13.35
N HIS A 216 -15.59 -12.36 -12.33
CA HIS A 216 -15.72 -13.82 -12.36
C HIS A 216 -17.19 -14.22 -12.42
N VAL A 217 -17.48 -15.30 -13.13
CA VAL A 217 -18.79 -15.96 -13.09
C VAL A 217 -18.92 -16.79 -11.81
N ILE A 218 -17.83 -17.43 -11.40
CA ILE A 218 -17.72 -18.21 -10.16
C ILE A 218 -16.57 -17.62 -9.35
N PRO A 219 -16.82 -17.09 -8.15
CA PRO A 219 -15.75 -16.61 -7.28
C PRO A 219 -15.02 -17.81 -6.65
N GLY A 220 -13.69 -17.73 -6.57
CA GLY A 220 -12.84 -18.80 -6.01
C GLY A 220 -11.40 -18.36 -5.85
N GLY A 221 -10.54 -19.25 -5.35
CA GLY A 221 -9.14 -19.02 -5.11
C GLY A 221 -8.82 -18.43 -3.72
N ALA A 222 -9.82 -18.16 -2.89
CA ALA A 222 -9.67 -17.74 -1.51
C ALA A 222 -10.97 -17.99 -0.73
N SER A 223 -10.90 -17.99 0.60
CA SER A 223 -12.07 -17.94 1.48
C SER A 223 -12.35 -16.48 1.82
N ALA A 224 -13.34 -15.88 1.16
CA ALA A 224 -13.72 -14.48 1.35
C ALA A 224 -15.10 -14.21 0.74
N LYS A 225 -15.82 -13.23 1.27
CA LYS A 225 -17.10 -12.80 0.73
C LYS A 225 -16.91 -11.90 -0.50
N PRO A 226 -17.45 -12.25 -1.70
CA PRO A 226 -17.29 -11.45 -2.90
C PRO A 226 -18.24 -10.26 -2.95
N PHE A 227 -17.87 -9.22 -3.73
CA PHE A 227 -18.82 -8.23 -4.22
C PHE A 227 -19.56 -8.78 -5.42
N VAL A 228 -20.87 -8.57 -5.47
CA VAL A 228 -21.75 -9.03 -6.55
C VAL A 228 -22.07 -7.87 -7.49
N THR A 229 -22.05 -8.15 -8.79
CA THR A 229 -22.50 -7.23 -9.84
C THR A 229 -23.37 -7.96 -10.85
N HIS A 230 -23.88 -7.26 -11.87
CA HIS A 230 -24.77 -7.84 -12.88
C HIS A 230 -24.36 -7.38 -14.28
N HIS A 231 -24.19 -8.33 -15.20
CA HIS A 231 -23.94 -8.05 -16.61
C HIS A 231 -25.28 -7.93 -17.36
N ASN A 232 -25.74 -6.69 -17.60
CA ASN A 232 -27.07 -6.43 -18.14
C ASN A 232 -27.34 -7.07 -19.49
N ALA A 233 -26.38 -7.10 -20.43
CA ALA A 233 -26.59 -7.65 -21.75
C ALA A 233 -26.68 -9.19 -21.78
N LEU A 234 -26.08 -9.84 -20.78
CA LEU A 234 -26.15 -11.32 -20.66
C LEU A 234 -27.15 -11.77 -19.60
N ASP A 235 -27.80 -10.83 -18.90
CA ASP A 235 -28.67 -11.10 -17.75
C ASP A 235 -28.03 -12.09 -16.75
N GLN A 236 -26.77 -11.83 -16.40
CA GLN A 236 -25.91 -12.72 -15.61
C GLN A 236 -25.34 -12.04 -14.38
N ALA A 237 -25.48 -12.67 -13.22
CA ALA A 237 -24.77 -12.29 -12.01
C ALA A 237 -23.26 -12.57 -12.19
N MET A 238 -22.45 -11.62 -11.78
CA MET A 238 -20.99 -11.73 -11.78
C MET A 238 -20.43 -11.26 -10.45
N TYR A 239 -19.18 -11.57 -10.19
CA TYR A 239 -18.49 -11.28 -8.95
C TYR A 239 -17.19 -10.55 -9.24
N LEU A 240 -16.85 -9.53 -8.44
CA LEU A 240 -15.49 -9.03 -8.43
C LEU A 240 -14.58 -10.08 -7.79
N ARG A 241 -13.46 -10.39 -8.41
CA ARG A 241 -12.56 -11.48 -7.99
C ARG A 241 -12.07 -11.29 -6.57
N ILE A 242 -12.01 -12.36 -5.81
CA ILE A 242 -11.39 -12.43 -4.50
C ILE A 242 -9.91 -12.84 -4.57
N ALA A 243 -9.54 -13.55 -5.65
CA ALA A 243 -8.18 -13.96 -6.02
C ALA A 243 -8.14 -14.34 -7.52
N PRO A 244 -7.02 -14.24 -8.22
CA PRO A 244 -6.84 -14.70 -9.61
C PRO A 244 -6.42 -16.18 -9.70
N GLU A 245 -6.20 -16.87 -8.60
CA GLU A 245 -5.56 -18.19 -8.43
C GLU A 245 -6.04 -19.22 -9.48
N LEU A 246 -7.36 -19.48 -9.56
CA LEU A 246 -7.88 -20.53 -10.45
C LEU A 246 -7.65 -20.22 -11.93
N TYR A 247 -7.57 -18.95 -12.32
CA TYR A 247 -7.22 -18.55 -13.69
C TYR A 247 -5.72 -18.70 -13.95
N LEU A 248 -4.87 -18.33 -13.02
CA LEU A 248 -3.41 -18.46 -13.17
C LEU A 248 -3.01 -19.94 -13.28
N LYS A 249 -3.61 -20.83 -12.48
CA LYS A 249 -3.38 -22.28 -12.59
C LYS A 249 -3.85 -22.84 -13.96
N ARG A 250 -4.96 -22.35 -14.53
CA ARG A 250 -5.37 -22.73 -15.90
C ARG A 250 -4.33 -22.34 -16.94
N LEU A 251 -3.59 -21.23 -16.74
CA LEU A 251 -2.47 -20.84 -17.62
C LEU A 251 -1.30 -21.81 -17.49
N VAL A 252 -1.02 -22.30 -16.28
CA VAL A 252 0.01 -23.33 -16.07
C VAL A 252 -0.39 -24.65 -16.73
N VAL A 253 -1.65 -25.08 -16.61
CA VAL A 253 -2.20 -26.22 -17.39
C VAL A 253 -2.00 -26.00 -18.89
N GLY A 254 -2.19 -24.76 -19.35
CA GLY A 254 -1.98 -24.36 -20.76
C GLY A 254 -0.51 -24.30 -21.21
N GLY A 255 0.45 -24.60 -20.32
CA GLY A 255 1.89 -24.67 -20.63
C GLY A 255 2.71 -23.43 -20.34
N PHE A 256 2.16 -22.41 -19.67
CA PHE A 256 2.94 -21.29 -19.14
C PHE A 256 3.55 -21.66 -17.80
N GLU A 257 4.81 -22.10 -17.80
CA GLU A 257 5.45 -22.68 -16.62
C GLU A 257 5.71 -21.68 -15.48
N LYS A 258 5.85 -20.38 -15.79
CA LYS A 258 6.09 -19.32 -14.82
C LYS A 258 5.23 -18.09 -15.17
N VAL A 259 4.24 -17.82 -14.35
CA VAL A 259 3.32 -16.69 -14.52
C VAL A 259 3.19 -15.88 -13.25
N PHE A 260 2.98 -14.58 -13.37
CA PHE A 260 2.61 -13.72 -12.25
C PHE A 260 1.65 -12.63 -12.68
N GLU A 261 0.86 -12.15 -11.73
CA GLU A 261 -0.04 -11.01 -11.91
C GLU A 261 0.05 -10.10 -10.69
N ILE A 262 0.42 -8.82 -10.90
CA ILE A 262 0.27 -7.78 -9.88
C ILE A 262 -1.11 -7.17 -10.08
N ASN A 263 -2.01 -7.37 -9.13
CA ASN A 263 -3.45 -7.23 -9.37
C ASN A 263 -4.22 -6.58 -8.22
N ARG A 264 -5.47 -6.20 -8.53
CA ARG A 264 -6.47 -5.80 -7.55
C ARG A 264 -7.41 -6.97 -7.26
N ASN A 265 -7.62 -7.23 -5.97
CA ASN A 265 -8.62 -8.16 -5.46
C ASN A 265 -9.62 -7.43 -4.57
N PHE A 266 -10.79 -8.01 -4.44
CA PHE A 266 -11.95 -7.38 -3.79
C PHE A 266 -12.55 -8.35 -2.78
N ARG A 267 -12.63 -7.94 -1.51
CA ARG A 267 -13.26 -8.75 -0.45
C ARG A 267 -14.27 -7.89 0.28
N ASN A 268 -15.52 -8.32 0.32
CA ASN A 268 -16.64 -7.60 0.93
C ASN A 268 -16.65 -7.81 2.43
N GLU A 269 -15.59 -7.33 3.08
CA GLU A 269 -15.31 -7.46 4.50
C GLU A 269 -15.28 -6.10 5.19
N GLY A 270 -15.02 -6.10 6.50
CA GLY A 270 -14.95 -4.89 7.31
C GLY A 270 -13.73 -4.01 7.01
N LEU A 271 -13.86 -2.70 7.29
CA LEU A 271 -12.76 -1.74 7.23
C LEU A 271 -11.95 -1.76 8.54
N SER A 272 -10.62 -1.93 8.44
CA SER A 272 -9.72 -1.86 9.58
C SER A 272 -8.43 -1.11 9.23
N THR A 273 -7.47 -1.08 10.14
CA THR A 273 -6.11 -0.61 9.86
C THR A 273 -5.32 -1.57 8.97
N ARG A 274 -5.78 -2.82 8.83
CA ARG A 274 -5.12 -3.90 8.09
C ARG A 274 -5.87 -4.30 6.81
N HIS A 275 -7.17 -3.96 6.69
CA HIS A 275 -8.05 -4.40 5.62
C HIS A 275 -8.73 -3.22 4.91
N ASN A 276 -8.72 -3.27 3.60
CA ASN A 276 -9.47 -2.42 2.70
C ASN A 276 -10.21 -3.31 1.70
N PRO A 277 -11.47 -3.03 1.35
CA PRO A 277 -12.27 -3.91 0.49
C PRO A 277 -11.65 -4.15 -0.89
N GLU A 278 -10.82 -3.25 -1.34
CA GLU A 278 -10.02 -3.31 -2.56
C GLU A 278 -8.55 -3.16 -2.19
N PHE A 279 -7.70 -4.11 -2.59
CA PHE A 279 -6.30 -4.16 -2.22
C PHE A 279 -5.43 -4.74 -3.34
N THR A 280 -4.13 -4.50 -3.28
CA THR A 280 -3.16 -4.99 -4.27
C THR A 280 -2.43 -6.20 -3.74
N MET A 281 -2.39 -7.25 -4.55
CA MET A 281 -1.56 -8.44 -4.37
C MET A 281 -0.66 -8.65 -5.58
N VAL A 282 0.37 -9.46 -5.41
CA VAL A 282 0.98 -10.23 -6.49
C VAL A 282 0.70 -11.70 -6.23
N GLU A 283 0.24 -12.40 -7.25
CA GLU A 283 0.17 -13.85 -7.24
C GLU A 283 1.04 -14.41 -8.36
N PHE A 284 1.75 -15.50 -8.08
CA PHE A 284 2.62 -16.15 -9.05
C PHE A 284 2.64 -17.65 -8.87
N TYR A 285 2.90 -18.34 -9.98
CA TYR A 285 2.88 -19.80 -10.04
C TYR A 285 4.07 -20.27 -10.85
N GLN A 286 4.73 -21.34 -10.36
CA GLN A 286 5.86 -21.95 -11.04
C GLN A 286 5.67 -23.47 -11.12
N ALA A 287 5.67 -23.99 -12.34
CA ALA A 287 5.69 -25.42 -12.59
C ALA A 287 7.05 -26.02 -12.20
N TYR A 288 7.02 -27.31 -11.80
CA TYR A 288 8.19 -28.08 -11.36
C TYR A 288 8.94 -27.46 -10.19
N ALA A 289 8.18 -26.80 -9.29
CA ALA A 289 8.64 -26.26 -8.02
C ALA A 289 7.73 -26.75 -6.88
N ASP A 290 8.22 -26.68 -5.67
CA ASP A 290 7.47 -26.92 -4.44
C ASP A 290 7.44 -25.66 -3.54
N TYR A 291 6.76 -25.75 -2.40
CA TYR A 291 6.61 -24.63 -1.48
C TYR A 291 7.93 -24.21 -0.82
N HIS A 292 8.94 -25.06 -0.76
CA HIS A 292 10.28 -24.70 -0.28
C HIS A 292 10.98 -23.76 -1.26
N ASP A 293 10.86 -24.02 -2.57
CA ASP A 293 11.41 -23.17 -3.61
C ASP A 293 10.82 -21.76 -3.53
N LEU A 294 9.49 -21.64 -3.22
CA LEU A 294 8.84 -20.35 -3.09
C LEU A 294 9.27 -19.60 -1.81
N MET A 295 9.48 -20.29 -0.70
CA MET A 295 10.04 -19.66 0.51
C MET A 295 11.42 -19.06 0.22
N ASP A 296 12.31 -19.79 -0.47
CA ASP A 296 13.64 -19.32 -0.85
C ASP A 296 13.54 -18.13 -1.83
N PHE A 297 12.64 -18.22 -2.80
CA PHE A 297 12.37 -17.16 -3.78
C PHE A 297 11.91 -15.86 -3.10
N THR A 298 10.95 -15.95 -2.20
CA THR A 298 10.37 -14.79 -1.52
C THR A 298 11.35 -14.14 -0.55
N GLU A 299 12.12 -14.93 0.19
CA GLU A 299 13.21 -14.45 1.02
C GLU A 299 14.24 -13.65 0.21
N ALA A 300 14.69 -14.20 -0.93
CA ALA A 300 15.65 -13.53 -1.82
C ALA A 300 15.06 -12.25 -2.43
N MET A 301 13.80 -12.28 -2.87
CA MET A 301 13.09 -11.13 -3.44
C MET A 301 12.96 -9.99 -2.42
N PHE A 302 12.53 -10.26 -1.20
CA PHE A 302 12.36 -9.21 -0.18
C PHE A 302 13.69 -8.55 0.18
N ARG A 303 14.75 -9.35 0.31
CA ARG A 303 16.13 -8.86 0.53
C ARG A 303 16.59 -7.94 -0.60
N GLN A 304 16.36 -8.35 -1.86
CA GLN A 304 16.73 -7.54 -3.01
C GLN A 304 15.94 -6.23 -3.08
N ILE A 305 14.62 -6.27 -2.91
CA ILE A 305 13.76 -5.07 -2.94
C ILE A 305 14.18 -4.10 -1.83
N ALA A 306 14.46 -4.59 -0.61
CA ALA A 306 14.92 -3.75 0.49
C ALA A 306 16.22 -3.02 0.14
N MET A 307 17.22 -3.72 -0.39
CA MET A 307 18.48 -3.12 -0.83
C MET A 307 18.30 -2.13 -1.97
N GLU A 308 17.51 -2.47 -2.98
CA GLU A 308 17.34 -1.62 -4.17
C GLU A 308 16.56 -0.33 -3.85
N VAL A 309 15.49 -0.44 -3.04
CA VAL A 309 14.56 0.67 -2.79
C VAL A 309 14.96 1.51 -1.58
N LEU A 310 15.49 0.88 -0.52
CA LEU A 310 15.82 1.54 0.75
C LEU A 310 17.32 1.69 0.97
N GLY A 311 18.17 0.97 0.23
CA GLY A 311 19.62 0.94 0.40
C GLY A 311 20.10 0.16 1.63
N THR A 312 19.21 -0.61 2.27
CA THR A 312 19.51 -1.40 3.46
C THR A 312 18.59 -2.61 3.54
N THR A 313 19.07 -3.69 4.17
CA THR A 313 18.25 -4.86 4.50
C THR A 313 17.63 -4.78 5.89
N THR A 314 18.06 -3.82 6.71
CA THR A 314 17.50 -3.59 8.04
C THR A 314 16.54 -2.42 7.99
N ILE A 315 15.32 -2.64 8.42
CA ILE A 315 14.27 -1.61 8.48
C ILE A 315 13.78 -1.44 9.91
N VAL A 316 13.14 -0.31 10.19
CA VAL A 316 12.39 -0.10 11.43
C VAL A 316 10.91 0.01 11.10
N TYR A 317 10.10 -0.87 11.68
CA TYR A 317 8.65 -0.85 11.52
C TYR A 317 7.96 -0.75 12.88
N GLN A 318 7.27 0.36 13.13
CA GLN A 318 6.58 0.67 14.39
C GLN A 318 7.48 0.48 15.64
N GLY A 319 8.75 0.91 15.50
CA GLY A 319 9.76 0.78 16.54
C GLY A 319 10.44 -0.59 16.66
N LEU A 320 10.04 -1.56 15.84
CA LEU A 320 10.66 -2.87 15.75
C LEU A 320 11.72 -2.88 14.64
N GLU A 321 12.96 -3.25 14.98
CA GLU A 321 14.00 -3.51 13.99
C GLU A 321 13.79 -4.88 13.36
N ILE A 322 13.77 -4.95 12.02
CA ILE A 322 13.59 -6.16 11.21
C ILE A 322 14.76 -6.26 10.24
N ASP A 323 15.45 -7.39 10.26
CA ASP A 323 16.64 -7.65 9.43
C ASP A 323 16.36 -8.74 8.39
N PHE A 324 16.25 -8.35 7.12
CA PHE A 324 16.09 -9.28 5.99
C PHE A 324 17.40 -9.93 5.54
N ALA A 325 18.58 -9.54 6.08
CA ALA A 325 19.85 -10.18 5.75
C ALA A 325 19.97 -11.58 6.38
N GLN A 326 19.31 -11.78 7.52
CA GLN A 326 19.29 -13.07 8.20
C GLN A 326 18.38 -14.06 7.46
N PRO A 327 18.68 -15.36 7.50
CA PRO A 327 17.74 -16.37 7.03
C PRO A 327 16.41 -16.28 7.77
N PHE A 328 15.31 -16.40 7.04
CA PHE A 328 13.98 -16.38 7.65
C PHE A 328 13.76 -17.68 8.44
N THR A 329 13.20 -17.54 9.64
CA THR A 329 12.88 -18.71 10.48
C THR A 329 11.79 -19.54 9.82
N ARG A 330 11.88 -20.88 9.93
CA ARG A 330 10.86 -21.84 9.45
C ARG A 330 10.40 -22.68 10.62
N LEU A 331 9.10 -22.69 10.90
CA LEU A 331 8.46 -23.42 12.00
C LEU A 331 7.16 -24.03 11.49
N SER A 332 6.84 -25.26 11.94
CA SER A 332 5.47 -25.75 11.74
C SER A 332 4.47 -25.03 12.65
N VAL A 333 3.18 -25.10 12.31
CA VAL A 333 2.10 -24.59 13.20
C VAL A 333 2.25 -25.19 14.59
N ARG A 334 2.47 -26.50 14.71
CA ARG A 334 2.59 -27.18 16.00
C ARG A 334 3.84 -26.78 16.77
N ASP A 335 5.00 -26.70 16.11
CA ASP A 335 6.25 -26.26 16.74
C ASP A 335 6.16 -24.82 17.22
N SER A 336 5.48 -23.97 16.48
CA SER A 336 5.25 -22.58 16.86
C SER A 336 4.37 -22.46 18.12
N ILE A 337 3.32 -23.26 18.23
CA ILE A 337 2.47 -23.33 19.44
C ILE A 337 3.31 -23.79 20.64
N VAL A 338 4.09 -24.87 20.49
CA VAL A 338 4.98 -25.35 21.57
C VAL A 338 6.00 -24.29 21.99
N ARG A 339 6.55 -23.57 21.01
CA ARG A 339 7.58 -22.54 21.26
C ARG A 339 7.03 -21.34 22.03
N TYR A 340 5.83 -20.89 21.72
CA TYR A 340 5.25 -19.64 22.25
C TYR A 340 4.20 -19.85 23.34
N CYS A 341 3.75 -21.09 23.59
CA CYS A 341 2.84 -21.43 24.67
C CYS A 341 3.58 -22.25 25.75
N PRO A 342 4.11 -21.62 26.82
CA PRO A 342 4.91 -22.33 27.83
C PRO A 342 4.17 -23.51 28.46
N GLY A 343 4.82 -24.68 28.50
CA GLY A 343 4.28 -25.89 29.10
C GLY A 343 3.40 -26.74 28.17
N VAL A 344 3.25 -26.34 26.92
CA VAL A 344 2.57 -27.14 25.88
C VAL A 344 3.56 -28.12 25.24
N THR A 345 3.11 -29.35 25.01
CA THR A 345 3.90 -30.41 24.33
C THR A 345 3.23 -30.80 23.01
N LEU A 346 4.01 -31.41 22.11
CA LEU A 346 3.47 -31.89 20.83
C LEU A 346 2.36 -32.95 21.01
N GLU A 347 2.43 -33.78 22.06
CA GLU A 347 1.41 -34.80 22.34
C GLU A 347 0.03 -34.16 22.64
N GLN A 348 0.01 -32.98 23.31
CA GLN A 348 -1.23 -32.24 23.58
C GLN A 348 -1.87 -31.64 22.32
N LEU A 349 -1.13 -31.55 21.24
CA LEU A 349 -1.61 -31.02 19.95
C LEU A 349 -2.03 -32.14 18.98
N GLN A 350 -2.05 -33.42 19.42
CA GLN A 350 -2.38 -34.56 18.57
C GLN A 350 -3.85 -34.96 18.64
N THR A 351 -4.57 -34.58 19.69
CA THR A 351 -5.96 -34.96 19.87
C THR A 351 -6.87 -33.74 20.01
N ARG A 352 -8.10 -33.87 19.51
CA ARG A 352 -9.11 -32.83 19.57
C ARG A 352 -9.43 -32.44 21.01
N GLU A 353 -9.48 -33.41 21.92
CA GLU A 353 -9.79 -33.20 23.35
C GLU A 353 -8.73 -32.35 24.02
N ALA A 354 -7.46 -32.70 23.87
CA ALA A 354 -6.36 -31.94 24.49
C ALA A 354 -6.20 -30.54 23.87
N ALA A 355 -6.37 -30.43 22.55
CA ALA A 355 -6.35 -29.13 21.86
C ALA A 355 -7.55 -28.25 22.30
N THR A 356 -8.73 -28.81 22.53
CA THR A 356 -9.90 -28.09 23.05
C THR A 356 -9.65 -27.54 24.46
N GLU A 357 -9.02 -28.35 25.35
CA GLU A 357 -8.64 -27.88 26.68
C GLU A 357 -7.62 -26.73 26.62
N LEU A 358 -6.64 -26.84 25.74
CA LEU A 358 -5.63 -25.80 25.52
C LEU A 358 -6.28 -24.51 24.95
N ALA A 359 -7.14 -24.61 23.97
CA ALA A 359 -7.90 -23.51 23.38
C ALA A 359 -8.68 -22.74 24.45
N GLY A 360 -9.35 -23.49 25.36
CA GLY A 360 -10.06 -22.90 26.49
C GLY A 360 -9.15 -22.10 27.44
N LYS A 361 -7.91 -22.55 27.67
CA LYS A 361 -6.91 -21.81 28.47
C LYS A 361 -6.49 -20.48 27.84
N HIS A 362 -6.56 -20.39 26.51
CA HIS A 362 -6.29 -19.17 25.75
C HIS A 362 -7.56 -18.34 25.43
N GLY A 363 -8.71 -18.71 26.01
CA GLY A 363 -9.97 -17.96 25.85
C GLY A 363 -10.72 -18.25 24.55
N VAL A 364 -10.31 -19.26 23.81
CA VAL A 364 -10.97 -19.68 22.55
C VAL A 364 -12.17 -20.58 22.90
N LYS A 365 -13.34 -20.22 22.39
CA LYS A 365 -14.56 -21.04 22.51
C LYS A 365 -14.67 -21.96 21.31
N VAL A 366 -14.36 -23.24 21.54
CA VAL A 366 -14.40 -24.26 20.48
C VAL A 366 -15.84 -24.64 20.14
N GLU A 367 -16.16 -24.66 18.86
CA GLU A 367 -17.47 -25.12 18.35
C GLU A 367 -17.47 -26.63 18.13
N ALA A 368 -18.67 -27.25 18.22
CA ALA A 368 -18.81 -28.70 18.07
C ALA A 368 -18.42 -29.19 16.66
N SER A 369 -18.59 -28.35 15.66
CA SER A 369 -18.28 -28.64 14.25
C SER A 369 -16.78 -28.57 13.91
N TRP A 370 -15.95 -27.96 14.78
CA TRP A 370 -14.54 -27.78 14.46
C TRP A 370 -13.73 -29.07 14.63
N GLY A 371 -12.93 -29.39 13.61
CA GLY A 371 -11.94 -30.44 13.69
C GLY A 371 -10.68 -29.99 14.46
N LEU A 372 -9.74 -30.90 14.60
CA LEU A 372 -8.46 -30.62 15.29
C LEU A 372 -7.69 -29.49 14.59
N GLY A 373 -7.67 -29.49 13.25
CA GLY A 373 -6.95 -28.49 12.45
C GLY A 373 -7.45 -27.08 12.73
N ARG A 374 -8.74 -26.87 12.70
CA ARG A 374 -9.36 -25.57 13.00
C ARG A 374 -9.02 -25.10 14.41
N ILE A 375 -9.10 -25.98 15.41
CA ILE A 375 -8.79 -25.64 16.80
C ILE A 375 -7.33 -25.20 16.96
N LEU A 376 -6.39 -25.91 16.31
CA LEU A 376 -4.97 -25.54 16.34
C LEU A 376 -4.73 -24.15 15.73
N MET A 377 -5.42 -23.79 14.65
CA MET A 377 -5.28 -22.46 14.06
C MET A 377 -5.85 -21.37 14.96
N GLU A 378 -6.99 -21.58 15.60
CA GLU A 378 -7.53 -20.60 16.56
C GLU A 378 -6.58 -20.38 17.75
N ILE A 379 -5.87 -21.44 18.20
CA ILE A 379 -4.83 -21.29 19.23
C ILE A 379 -3.66 -20.49 18.65
N PHE A 380 -3.22 -20.79 17.43
CA PHE A 380 -2.14 -20.09 16.75
C PHE A 380 -2.45 -18.59 16.63
N ASP A 381 -3.62 -18.22 16.13
CA ASP A 381 -4.02 -16.83 15.91
C ASP A 381 -4.02 -16.01 17.22
N VAL A 382 -4.51 -16.60 18.32
CA VAL A 382 -4.60 -15.90 19.60
C VAL A 382 -3.26 -15.90 20.36
N ALA A 383 -2.51 -17.01 20.34
CA ALA A 383 -1.39 -17.20 21.24
C ALA A 383 -0.01 -17.10 20.57
N VAL A 384 0.09 -17.19 19.25
CA VAL A 384 1.37 -17.26 18.52
C VAL A 384 1.60 -16.09 17.59
N GLU A 385 0.62 -15.73 16.74
CA GLU A 385 0.78 -14.77 15.64
C GLU A 385 1.49 -13.48 16.07
N HIS A 386 1.06 -12.89 17.16
CA HIS A 386 1.59 -11.61 17.68
C HIS A 386 3.04 -11.69 18.18
N HIS A 387 3.61 -12.88 18.36
CA HIS A 387 5.03 -13.10 18.71
C HIS A 387 5.94 -13.22 17.50
N LEU A 388 5.40 -13.39 16.29
CA LEU A 388 6.15 -13.58 15.05
C LEU A 388 6.60 -12.23 14.48
N LEU A 389 7.52 -11.58 15.19
CA LEU A 389 7.95 -10.21 14.86
C LEU A 389 9.00 -10.19 13.75
N GLN A 390 9.97 -11.11 13.77
CA GLN A 390 10.98 -11.28 12.72
C GLN A 390 10.43 -12.16 11.59
N PRO A 391 10.98 -12.06 10.36
CA PRO A 391 10.52 -12.85 9.23
C PRO A 391 10.50 -14.34 9.55
N THR A 392 9.33 -14.96 9.52
CA THR A 392 9.10 -16.35 9.91
C THR A 392 8.10 -16.99 8.97
N PHE A 393 8.50 -18.06 8.29
CA PHE A 393 7.59 -18.93 7.57
C PHE A 393 6.98 -19.93 8.57
N ILE A 394 5.66 -19.95 8.63
CA ILE A 394 4.91 -20.98 9.35
C ILE A 394 4.45 -21.99 8.33
N THR A 395 4.73 -23.28 8.58
CA THR A 395 4.50 -24.38 7.65
C THR A 395 3.55 -25.43 8.24
N GLU A 396 3.22 -26.45 7.46
CA GLU A 396 2.39 -27.60 7.89
C GLU A 396 1.01 -27.17 8.39
N TYR A 397 0.33 -26.34 7.57
CA TYR A 397 -1.06 -25.96 7.83
C TYR A 397 -1.98 -27.17 7.73
N PRO A 398 -2.99 -27.29 8.59
CA PRO A 398 -3.96 -28.40 8.54
C PRO A 398 -4.67 -28.50 7.19
N THR A 399 -4.83 -29.72 6.70
CA THR A 399 -5.54 -30.02 5.44
C THR A 399 -7.00 -29.53 5.48
N GLU A 400 -7.64 -29.61 6.65
CA GLU A 400 -9.01 -29.17 6.91
C GLU A 400 -9.30 -27.73 6.48
N ILE A 401 -8.27 -26.86 6.58
CA ILE A 401 -8.40 -25.42 6.26
C ILE A 401 -7.61 -24.99 5.03
N SER A 402 -7.12 -25.94 4.25
CA SER A 402 -6.26 -25.66 3.10
C SER A 402 -6.80 -26.35 1.82
N PRO A 403 -7.98 -25.91 1.29
CA PRO A 403 -8.71 -26.65 0.26
C PRO A 403 -8.03 -26.72 -1.10
N LEU A 404 -7.04 -25.85 -1.38
CA LEU A 404 -6.34 -25.77 -2.67
C LEU A 404 -4.89 -26.28 -2.60
N ALA A 405 -4.39 -26.54 -1.39
CA ALA A 405 -3.03 -26.98 -1.17
C ALA A 405 -2.90 -28.52 -1.21
N ARG A 406 -1.76 -28.98 -1.75
CA ARG A 406 -1.40 -30.39 -1.76
C ARG A 406 -1.20 -30.90 -0.33
N ARG A 407 -1.67 -32.12 -0.03
CA ARG A 407 -1.35 -32.83 1.21
C ARG A 407 0.14 -33.17 1.24
N SER A 408 0.74 -33.13 2.42
CA SER A 408 2.10 -33.63 2.60
C SER A 408 2.13 -35.16 2.41
N ASP A 409 3.10 -35.64 1.64
CA ASP A 409 3.28 -37.08 1.39
C ASP A 409 3.63 -37.85 2.67
N SER A 410 4.29 -37.20 3.64
CA SER A 410 4.72 -37.81 4.91
C SER A 410 3.64 -37.75 5.99
N ASN A 411 2.74 -36.77 5.94
CA ASN A 411 1.66 -36.57 6.90
C ASN A 411 0.44 -35.94 6.24
N PRO A 412 -0.54 -36.75 5.80
CA PRO A 412 -1.70 -36.25 5.05
C PRO A 412 -2.68 -35.38 5.87
N ASP A 413 -2.49 -35.23 7.18
CA ASP A 413 -3.28 -34.34 8.02
C ASP A 413 -2.85 -32.87 7.87
N VAL A 414 -1.68 -32.62 7.26
CA VAL A 414 -1.16 -31.30 6.95
C VAL A 414 -0.88 -31.16 5.47
N THR A 415 -0.74 -29.91 5.02
CA THR A 415 -0.44 -29.56 3.65
C THR A 415 0.97 -28.97 3.52
N ASP A 416 1.53 -29.07 2.31
CA ASP A 416 2.74 -28.39 1.87
C ASP A 416 2.45 -26.91 1.63
N ARG A 417 2.12 -26.18 2.70
CA ARG A 417 1.72 -24.79 2.73
C ARG A 417 2.53 -23.99 3.73
N PHE A 418 2.78 -22.74 3.42
CA PHE A 418 3.35 -21.77 4.36
C PHE A 418 2.58 -20.45 4.36
N GLU A 419 2.71 -19.73 5.45
CA GLU A 419 2.45 -18.29 5.50
C GLU A 419 3.70 -17.57 6.02
N LEU A 420 4.04 -16.43 5.41
CA LEU A 420 5.13 -15.57 5.87
C LEU A 420 4.59 -14.53 6.84
N MET A 421 5.06 -14.63 8.07
CA MET A 421 4.70 -13.72 9.17
C MET A 421 5.83 -12.74 9.42
N ILE A 422 5.53 -11.44 9.44
CA ILE A 422 6.48 -10.37 9.80
C ILE A 422 5.75 -9.27 10.59
N GLY A 423 6.31 -8.86 11.72
CA GLY A 423 5.71 -7.82 12.57
C GLY A 423 4.35 -8.21 13.15
N GLY A 424 4.17 -9.53 13.43
CA GLY A 424 2.91 -10.09 13.95
C GLY A 424 1.79 -10.05 12.90
N ARG A 425 2.10 -10.22 11.61
CA ARG A 425 1.11 -10.18 10.51
C ARG A 425 1.53 -11.09 9.37
N GLU A 426 0.56 -11.72 8.74
CA GLU A 426 0.71 -12.41 7.46
C GLU A 426 1.04 -11.40 6.34
N LEU A 427 2.09 -11.67 5.57
CA LEU A 427 2.48 -10.94 4.37
C LEU A 427 2.28 -11.74 3.10
N ALA A 428 2.48 -13.06 3.18
CA ALA A 428 2.38 -13.96 2.04
C ALA A 428 1.82 -15.31 2.46
N ASN A 429 1.19 -16.00 1.52
CA ASN A 429 0.65 -17.34 1.66
C ASN A 429 0.97 -18.12 0.38
N GLY A 430 1.61 -19.27 0.51
CA GLY A 430 2.01 -20.09 -0.63
C GLY A 430 1.99 -21.58 -0.31
N PHE A 431 1.88 -22.39 -1.34
CA PHE A 431 1.79 -23.85 -1.20
C PHE A 431 2.18 -24.58 -2.48
N SER A 432 2.53 -25.87 -2.31
CA SER A 432 2.49 -26.81 -3.41
C SER A 432 1.04 -27.04 -3.80
N GLU A 433 0.74 -26.88 -5.08
CA GLU A 433 -0.63 -26.89 -5.60
C GLU A 433 -1.21 -28.30 -5.58
N LEU A 434 -2.48 -28.39 -5.18
CA LEU A 434 -3.26 -29.63 -5.38
C LEU A 434 -3.51 -29.81 -6.87
N ASN A 435 -2.94 -30.88 -7.45
CA ASN A 435 -3.04 -31.20 -8.86
C ASN A 435 -3.80 -32.52 -9.13
N ASP A 436 -4.33 -33.16 -8.08
CA ASP A 436 -5.27 -34.29 -8.18
C ASP A 436 -6.68 -33.77 -8.35
N ALA A 437 -7.26 -33.98 -9.54
CA ALA A 437 -8.61 -33.51 -9.89
C ALA A 437 -9.70 -34.14 -9.00
N GLU A 438 -9.56 -35.43 -8.62
CA GLU A 438 -10.53 -36.11 -7.78
C GLU A 438 -10.51 -35.61 -6.33
N ASP A 439 -9.30 -35.44 -5.72
CA ASP A 439 -9.17 -34.84 -4.39
C ASP A 439 -9.67 -33.39 -4.40
N GLN A 440 -9.36 -32.60 -5.44
CA GLN A 440 -9.85 -31.22 -5.56
C GLN A 440 -11.38 -31.15 -5.67
N ALA A 441 -11.99 -32.03 -6.43
CA ALA A 441 -13.45 -32.09 -6.53
C ALA A 441 -14.09 -32.45 -5.18
N ALA A 442 -13.52 -33.42 -4.46
CA ALA A 442 -13.98 -33.80 -3.12
C ALA A 442 -13.92 -32.60 -2.15
N ARG A 443 -12.81 -31.87 -2.13
CA ARG A 443 -12.66 -30.67 -1.26
C ARG A 443 -13.62 -29.54 -1.66
N PHE A 444 -13.89 -29.32 -2.94
CA PHE A 444 -14.90 -28.35 -3.34
C PHE A 444 -16.31 -28.75 -2.88
N HIS A 445 -16.64 -30.03 -2.89
CA HIS A 445 -17.90 -30.50 -2.32
C HIS A 445 -18.02 -30.25 -0.81
N GLU A 446 -16.91 -30.43 -0.08
CA GLU A 446 -16.85 -30.08 1.36
C GLU A 446 -17.06 -28.58 1.58
N GLN A 447 -16.44 -27.72 0.76
CA GLN A 447 -16.63 -26.27 0.81
C GLN A 447 -18.08 -25.86 0.53
N VAL A 448 -18.72 -26.48 -0.46
CA VAL A 448 -20.14 -26.24 -0.75
C VAL A 448 -21.03 -26.65 0.43
N ALA A 449 -20.74 -27.80 1.07
CA ALA A 449 -21.47 -28.22 2.25
C ALA A 449 -21.32 -27.24 3.43
N GLN A 450 -20.12 -26.68 3.63
CA GLN A 450 -19.89 -25.63 4.64
C GLN A 450 -20.69 -24.35 4.31
N LYS A 451 -20.73 -23.97 3.03
CA LYS A 451 -21.50 -22.83 2.54
C LYS A 451 -23.01 -23.02 2.79
N ASP A 452 -23.55 -24.20 2.49
CA ASP A 452 -24.95 -24.54 2.74
C ASP A 452 -25.27 -24.58 4.25
N ALA A 453 -24.26 -24.84 5.08
CA ALA A 453 -24.37 -24.76 6.55
C ALA A 453 -24.27 -23.32 7.11
N GLY A 454 -24.01 -22.31 6.25
CA GLY A 454 -24.03 -20.90 6.60
C GLY A 454 -22.66 -20.20 6.60
N ASP A 455 -21.61 -20.83 6.09
CA ASP A 455 -20.32 -20.19 5.89
C ASP A 455 -20.31 -19.39 4.56
N ASP A 456 -20.56 -18.08 4.65
CA ASP A 456 -20.60 -17.17 3.50
C ASP A 456 -19.24 -17.03 2.78
N GLU A 457 -18.13 -17.40 3.43
CA GLU A 457 -16.77 -17.29 2.90
C GLU A 457 -16.30 -18.56 2.20
N ALA A 458 -16.99 -19.70 2.40
CA ALA A 458 -16.67 -20.96 1.76
C ALA A 458 -16.78 -20.90 0.22
N MET A 459 -15.91 -21.64 -0.46
CA MET A 459 -15.79 -21.62 -1.92
C MET A 459 -16.97 -22.25 -2.63
N HIS A 460 -17.17 -21.86 -3.90
CA HIS A 460 -18.09 -22.50 -4.82
C HIS A 460 -17.42 -23.65 -5.56
N PHE A 461 -18.23 -24.59 -6.07
CA PHE A 461 -17.74 -25.62 -6.97
C PHE A 461 -17.49 -25.02 -8.36
N ASP A 462 -16.27 -25.11 -8.86
CA ASP A 462 -15.87 -24.68 -10.21
C ASP A 462 -15.59 -25.91 -11.08
N ALA A 463 -16.61 -26.32 -11.84
CA ALA A 463 -16.53 -27.50 -12.72
C ALA A 463 -15.52 -27.31 -13.86
N ASP A 464 -15.35 -26.10 -14.38
CA ASP A 464 -14.37 -25.80 -15.42
C ASP A 464 -12.95 -25.91 -14.91
N TYR A 465 -12.70 -25.50 -13.65
CA TYR A 465 -11.40 -25.70 -13.04
C TYR A 465 -11.08 -27.19 -12.81
N ILE A 466 -12.06 -28.00 -12.38
CA ILE A 466 -11.87 -29.48 -12.30
C ILE A 466 -11.52 -30.05 -13.67
N THR A 467 -12.26 -29.67 -14.72
CA THR A 467 -11.94 -30.07 -16.08
C THR A 467 -10.54 -29.66 -16.51
N ALA A 468 -10.08 -28.47 -16.12
CA ALA A 468 -8.71 -28.04 -16.40
C ALA A 468 -7.67 -28.93 -15.69
N LEU A 469 -7.90 -29.32 -14.43
CA LEU A 469 -7.02 -30.26 -13.71
C LEU A 469 -6.99 -31.65 -14.36
N GLU A 470 -8.10 -32.11 -14.95
CA GLU A 470 -8.17 -33.38 -15.69
C GLU A 470 -7.30 -33.36 -16.95
N TYR A 471 -7.02 -32.19 -17.55
CA TYR A 471 -6.02 -32.06 -18.62
C TYR A 471 -4.57 -32.17 -18.09
N GLY A 472 -4.34 -32.04 -16.80
CA GLY A 472 -3.08 -32.20 -16.12
C GLY A 472 -2.43 -30.87 -15.75
N LEU A 473 -2.43 -30.56 -14.45
CA LEU A 473 -1.57 -29.54 -13.86
C LEU A 473 -0.23 -30.19 -13.50
N PRO A 474 0.91 -29.77 -14.05
CA PRO A 474 2.21 -30.28 -13.62
C PRO A 474 2.42 -30.00 -12.13
N PRO A 475 3.35 -30.68 -11.45
CA PRO A 475 3.78 -30.29 -10.10
C PRO A 475 4.07 -28.80 -10.10
N THR A 476 3.34 -28.04 -9.31
CA THR A 476 3.35 -26.56 -9.34
C THR A 476 3.33 -26.04 -7.92
N ALA A 477 4.01 -24.93 -7.68
CA ALA A 477 3.85 -24.15 -6.45
C ALA A 477 3.37 -22.74 -6.78
N GLY A 478 2.52 -22.19 -5.93
CA GLY A 478 1.94 -20.85 -6.07
C GLY A 478 1.98 -20.07 -4.76
N GLU A 479 2.08 -18.75 -4.88
CA GLU A 479 2.15 -17.85 -3.73
C GLU A 479 1.43 -16.54 -4.04
N GLY A 480 0.71 -16.02 -3.03
CA GLY A 480 0.13 -14.68 -3.01
C GLY A 480 0.84 -13.82 -1.97
N ILE A 481 1.29 -12.62 -2.38
CA ILE A 481 1.95 -11.65 -1.49
C ILE A 481 1.11 -10.37 -1.44
N GLY A 482 0.80 -9.92 -0.22
CA GLY A 482 0.10 -8.67 0.01
C GLY A 482 0.99 -7.45 -0.26
N VAL A 483 0.91 -6.86 -1.46
CA VAL A 483 1.72 -5.70 -1.85
C VAL A 483 1.49 -4.51 -0.92
N ASP A 484 0.25 -4.24 -0.53
CA ASP A 484 -0.06 -3.15 0.39
C ASP A 484 0.60 -3.35 1.75
N ARG A 485 0.60 -4.59 2.28
CA ARG A 485 1.25 -4.94 3.55
C ARG A 485 2.76 -4.82 3.47
N LEU A 486 3.38 -5.24 2.35
CA LEU A 486 4.81 -5.07 2.11
C LEU A 486 5.20 -3.58 2.07
N VAL A 487 4.39 -2.76 1.39
CA VAL A 487 4.61 -1.30 1.36
C VAL A 487 4.47 -0.69 2.75
N MET A 488 3.46 -1.10 3.55
CA MET A 488 3.34 -0.66 4.94
C MET A 488 4.61 -0.94 5.73
N LEU A 489 5.14 -2.15 5.60
CA LEU A 489 6.36 -2.59 6.28
C LEU A 489 7.57 -1.72 5.88
N PHE A 490 7.79 -1.50 4.59
CA PHE A 490 8.96 -0.78 4.06
C PHE A 490 8.86 0.75 4.20
N THR A 491 7.69 1.29 4.51
CA THR A 491 7.47 2.74 4.68
C THR A 491 7.11 3.14 6.11
N ASP A 492 7.20 2.21 7.05
CA ASP A 492 6.78 2.39 8.45
C ASP A 492 5.35 2.92 8.60
N ALA A 493 4.45 2.48 7.72
CA ALA A 493 3.05 2.91 7.72
C ALA A 493 2.20 2.05 8.68
N PRO A 494 1.54 2.65 9.69
CA PRO A 494 0.76 1.89 10.67
C PRO A 494 -0.57 1.36 10.13
N SER A 495 -1.08 1.94 9.03
CA SER A 495 -2.38 1.60 8.45
C SER A 495 -2.29 1.42 6.94
N ILE A 496 -3.06 0.47 6.41
CA ILE A 496 -3.21 0.26 4.96
C ILE A 496 -3.70 1.54 4.24
N LYS A 497 -4.44 2.40 4.93
CA LYS A 497 -4.92 3.69 4.40
C LYS A 497 -3.78 4.68 4.13
N ASP A 498 -2.64 4.54 4.80
CA ASP A 498 -1.47 5.38 4.57
C ASP A 498 -0.77 5.05 3.24
N VAL A 499 -0.90 3.80 2.78
CA VAL A 499 -0.25 3.31 1.56
C VAL A 499 -1.19 3.20 0.36
N LEU A 500 -2.48 3.49 0.54
CA LEU A 500 -3.47 3.61 -0.53
C LEU A 500 -3.71 5.09 -0.85
N LEU A 501 -3.66 5.45 -2.15
CA LEU A 501 -3.93 6.84 -2.57
C LEU A 501 -5.33 7.28 -2.16
N PHE A 502 -6.33 6.45 -2.44
CA PHE A 502 -7.74 6.73 -2.15
C PHE A 502 -8.35 5.51 -1.43
N PRO A 503 -8.15 5.39 -0.09
CA PRO A 503 -8.73 4.28 0.67
C PRO A 503 -10.24 4.43 0.80
N HIS A 504 -10.94 3.31 0.97
CA HIS A 504 -12.35 3.34 1.31
C HIS A 504 -12.56 3.93 2.70
N MET A 505 -13.50 4.86 2.80
CA MET A 505 -13.82 5.57 4.03
C MET A 505 -15.32 5.42 4.35
N ARG A 506 -15.64 5.35 5.63
CA ARG A 506 -17.06 5.42 6.03
C ARG A 506 -17.65 6.76 5.57
N PRO A 507 -18.94 6.80 5.17
CA PRO A 507 -19.61 8.07 4.90
C PRO A 507 -19.49 9.00 6.11
N THR A 508 -19.30 10.32 5.84
CA THR A 508 -19.46 11.34 6.90
C THR A 508 -20.93 11.34 7.33
N ARG A 509 -21.16 11.30 8.62
CA ARG A 509 -22.51 11.63 9.12
C ARG A 509 -22.63 13.14 9.00
N ASP A 510 -23.49 13.59 8.09
CA ASP A 510 -23.92 14.99 8.01
C ASP A 510 -24.68 15.40 9.26
#